data_af6be0397dfef9e6db638288a8764ee7
#
_entry.id   af6be0397dfef9e6db638288a8764ee7
#
_cell.length_a   1.000
_cell.length_b   1.000
_cell.length_c   1.000
_cell.angle_alpha   90.00
_cell.angle_beta   90.00
_cell.angle_gamma   90.00
#
_symmetry.space_group_name_H-M   'P 1'
#
loop_
_entity.id
_entity.type
_entity.pdbx_description
1 polymer ?
#
loop_
_entity_poly.entity_id
_entity_poly.type
_entity_poly.pdbx_seq_one_letter_code
_entity_poly.pdbx_strand_id
1 'polypeptide(L)'
;MAAENEQKDYGKRIEYDPLWKGPLQEKRTRTDSKFLIAFGVFMLIWIAISVYALVAGDFNIAMKELQDKYESNPWNYNSFRIGIGFSILAGIVSIIFIILLRWYAKFMVYTAIAAICIGLAVMFFPSSLAFPVLPNLFYILVTIFAMIVLMNLLLMGEMKNGNFEAPPHVYFLLIVYLFGFFWLCGFITGFAEMTLSGTFSTWYWTLHKAYVPKNTVLHCMGTTAKYHLGTVAFGSLIIAICQLINALLSYARDKLQQRGNSFTCFCFGWYQYLFQNLEQFVKFMSRGAFVMSAMHGTGFIQSTKDAFNLYMRNILKVIVASSVTDGILILGSLIAMGISTLATWSYCSSQHLDHVMPPAFISVIFLSALISWGFFMVLKSAIDTIFLCVLEDYERNDGSEEKPYYMSLKIQSVLFKEQSENV
;
A
#
# COMPACT_ATOMS: atom_id res chain seq x y z
N MET A 1 14.89 -4.88 44.60
CA MET A 1 14.94 -6.17 43.90
C MET A 1 14.31 -5.95 42.56
N ALA A 2 15.15 -5.90 41.56
CA ALA A 2 14.82 -5.55 40.23
C ALA A 2 13.91 -6.61 39.59
N ALA A 3 12.79 -6.21 39.06
CA ALA A 3 12.08 -7.00 38.08
C ALA A 3 12.94 -7.02 36.81
N GLU A 4 13.80 -8.01 36.71
CA GLU A 4 14.48 -8.39 35.51
C GLU A 4 13.37 -8.71 34.50
N ASN A 5 13.12 -7.78 33.57
CA ASN A 5 12.24 -7.99 32.44
C ASN A 5 12.76 -9.24 31.73
N GLU A 6 12.03 -10.33 31.81
CA GLU A 6 12.12 -11.45 30.89
C GLU A 6 11.80 -10.90 29.47
N GLN A 7 12.80 -10.33 28.86
CA GLN A 7 12.75 -9.98 27.43
C GLN A 7 12.72 -11.31 26.70
N LYS A 8 11.52 -11.81 26.39
CA LYS A 8 11.32 -13.03 25.62
C LYS A 8 12.26 -12.96 24.41
N ASP A 9 13.17 -13.94 24.33
CA ASP A 9 14.22 -14.01 23.34
C ASP A 9 13.59 -14.34 21.98
N TYR A 10 13.15 -13.29 21.25
CA TYR A 10 12.63 -13.41 19.89
C TYR A 10 13.78 -13.55 18.89
N GLY A 11 14.49 -14.68 18.96
CA GLY A 11 15.63 -15.01 18.09
C GLY A 11 16.92 -14.28 18.48
N LYS A 12 18.02 -14.65 17.82
CA LYS A 12 19.32 -14.01 18.03
C LYS A 12 19.27 -12.56 17.55
N ARG A 13 19.92 -11.66 18.30
CA ARG A 13 20.19 -10.30 17.83
C ARG A 13 21.00 -10.35 16.55
N ILE A 14 20.88 -9.32 15.72
CA ILE A 14 21.65 -9.19 14.49
C ILE A 14 23.10 -8.92 14.90
N GLU A 15 24.00 -9.86 14.58
CA GLU A 15 25.43 -9.74 14.92
C GLU A 15 26.12 -8.79 13.94
N TYR A 16 27.13 -8.08 14.44
CA TYR A 16 27.99 -7.24 13.60
C TYR A 16 28.77 -8.09 12.60
N ASP A 17 28.64 -7.77 11.32
CA ASP A 17 29.40 -8.38 10.24
C ASP A 17 30.29 -7.31 9.58
N PRO A 18 31.62 -7.37 9.77
CA PRO A 18 32.54 -6.40 9.18
C PRO A 18 32.62 -6.49 7.65
N LEU A 19 32.17 -7.58 7.05
CA LEU A 19 32.13 -7.78 5.60
C LEU A 19 30.86 -7.19 4.96
N TRP A 20 29.83 -6.91 5.75
CA TRP A 20 28.60 -6.32 5.23
C TRP A 20 28.78 -4.82 4.99
N LYS A 21 28.81 -4.43 3.73
CA LYS A 21 29.03 -3.04 3.28
C LYS A 21 27.73 -2.28 2.95
N GLY A 22 26.60 -2.74 3.51
CA GLY A 22 25.30 -2.13 3.26
C GLY A 22 24.56 -2.70 2.03
N PRO A 23 23.44 -2.09 1.63
CA PRO A 23 22.55 -2.61 0.59
C PRO A 23 23.15 -2.68 -0.82
N LEU A 24 24.24 -1.95 -1.12
CA LEU A 24 24.89 -1.93 -2.44
C LEU A 24 25.88 -3.09 -2.65
N GLN A 25 25.63 -4.26 -2.07
CA GLN A 25 26.51 -5.42 -2.26
C GLN A 25 26.57 -5.84 -3.73
N GLU A 26 27.79 -6.06 -4.23
CA GLU A 26 28.02 -6.44 -5.63
C GLU A 26 27.53 -7.86 -5.95
N LYS A 27 27.55 -8.78 -4.97
CA LYS A 27 27.17 -10.19 -5.17
C LYS A 27 25.79 -10.48 -4.58
N ARG A 28 24.76 -10.35 -5.41
CA ARG A 28 23.41 -10.79 -5.08
C ARG A 28 23.01 -12.03 -5.88
N THR A 29 22.28 -12.93 -5.26
CA THR A 29 21.70 -14.12 -5.89
C THR A 29 20.22 -13.92 -6.16
N ARG A 30 19.67 -14.62 -7.14
CA ARG A 30 18.22 -14.59 -7.40
C ARG A 30 17.48 -15.30 -6.27
N THR A 31 16.51 -14.63 -5.67
CA THR A 31 15.70 -15.14 -4.57
C THR A 31 14.33 -15.60 -5.07
N ASP A 32 13.81 -16.67 -4.47
CA ASP A 32 12.44 -17.18 -4.66
C ASP A 32 12.00 -17.38 -6.13
N SER A 33 12.93 -17.75 -7.02
CA SER A 33 12.70 -17.84 -8.48
C SER A 33 11.54 -18.76 -8.88
N LYS A 34 11.22 -19.77 -8.06
CA LYS A 34 10.08 -20.68 -8.29
C LYS A 34 8.75 -19.93 -8.30
N PHE A 35 8.58 -18.94 -7.41
CA PHE A 35 7.36 -18.12 -7.34
C PHE A 35 7.26 -17.15 -8.51
N LEU A 36 8.37 -16.67 -9.04
CA LEU A 36 8.37 -15.87 -10.26
C LEU A 36 7.87 -16.68 -11.48
N ILE A 37 8.30 -17.92 -11.60
CA ILE A 37 7.84 -18.81 -12.67
C ILE A 37 6.33 -19.08 -12.50
N ALA A 38 5.89 -19.41 -11.29
CA ALA A 38 4.47 -19.61 -10.99
C ALA A 38 3.63 -18.37 -11.32
N PHE A 39 4.10 -17.18 -10.96
CA PHE A 39 3.47 -15.91 -11.31
C PHE A 39 3.37 -15.72 -12.82
N GLY A 40 4.47 -15.94 -13.57
CA GLY A 40 4.49 -15.82 -15.02
C GLY A 40 3.50 -16.75 -15.72
N VAL A 41 3.48 -18.03 -15.31
CA VAL A 41 2.52 -19.02 -15.86
C VAL A 41 1.08 -18.62 -15.54
N PHE A 42 0.82 -18.19 -14.31
CA PHE A 42 -0.51 -17.74 -13.93
C PHE A 42 -0.96 -16.48 -14.70
N MET A 43 -0.06 -15.51 -14.93
CA MET A 43 -0.36 -14.33 -15.73
C MET A 43 -0.70 -14.66 -17.19
N LEU A 44 -0.08 -15.69 -17.78
CA LEU A 44 -0.47 -16.17 -19.12
C LEU A 44 -1.90 -16.72 -19.12
N ILE A 45 -2.28 -17.49 -18.10
CA ILE A 45 -3.66 -17.98 -17.94
C ILE A 45 -4.62 -16.81 -17.74
N TRP A 46 -4.27 -15.83 -16.93
CA TRP A 46 -5.07 -14.64 -16.67
C TRP A 46 -5.31 -13.80 -17.94
N ILE A 47 -4.27 -13.63 -18.76
CA ILE A 47 -4.37 -12.96 -20.08
C ILE A 47 -5.27 -13.76 -21.02
N ALA A 48 -5.15 -15.10 -21.05
CA ALA A 48 -6.01 -15.95 -21.86
C ALA A 48 -7.49 -15.83 -21.48
N ILE A 49 -7.80 -15.79 -20.17
CA ILE A 49 -9.16 -15.54 -19.66
C ILE A 49 -9.62 -14.13 -20.08
N SER A 50 -8.76 -13.13 -20.02
CA SER A 50 -9.08 -11.76 -20.41
C SER A 50 -9.44 -11.68 -21.91
N VAL A 51 -8.64 -12.33 -22.76
CA VAL A 51 -8.91 -12.40 -24.22
C VAL A 51 -10.23 -13.16 -24.47
N TYR A 52 -10.44 -14.28 -23.80
CA TYR A 52 -11.69 -15.02 -23.92
C TYR A 52 -12.91 -14.17 -23.56
N ALA A 53 -12.87 -13.44 -22.44
CA ALA A 53 -13.95 -12.58 -21.99
C ALA A 53 -14.23 -11.42 -22.97
N LEU A 54 -13.19 -10.85 -23.60
CA LEU A 54 -13.34 -9.78 -24.59
C LEU A 54 -13.91 -10.29 -25.92
N VAL A 55 -13.59 -11.53 -26.30
CA VAL A 55 -14.08 -12.14 -27.57
C VAL A 55 -15.49 -12.72 -27.41
N ALA A 56 -15.77 -13.39 -26.28
CA ALA A 56 -17.06 -14.03 -26.01
C ALA A 56 -18.12 -13.06 -25.45
N GLY A 57 -17.67 -11.95 -24.83
CA GLY A 57 -18.55 -10.88 -24.36
C GLY A 57 -18.97 -9.95 -25.49
N ASP A 58 -20.21 -9.48 -25.46
CA ASP A 58 -20.72 -8.54 -26.46
C ASP A 58 -20.37 -7.09 -26.07
N PHE A 59 -19.09 -6.74 -26.30
CA PHE A 59 -18.53 -5.43 -25.97
C PHE A 59 -19.31 -4.26 -26.59
N ASN A 60 -19.88 -4.46 -27.79
CA ASN A 60 -20.66 -3.44 -28.48
C ASN A 60 -21.96 -3.11 -27.76
N ILE A 61 -22.65 -4.12 -27.18
CA ILE A 61 -23.86 -3.91 -26.37
C ILE A 61 -23.50 -3.15 -25.09
N ALA A 62 -22.44 -3.55 -24.40
CA ALA A 62 -21.97 -2.88 -23.19
C ALA A 62 -21.59 -1.41 -23.43
N MET A 63 -20.88 -1.13 -24.54
CA MET A 63 -20.49 0.25 -24.89
C MET A 63 -21.69 1.09 -25.28
N LYS A 64 -22.67 0.50 -25.99
CA LYS A 64 -23.90 1.20 -26.38
C LYS A 64 -24.77 1.53 -25.14
N GLU A 65 -24.91 0.60 -24.23
CA GLU A 65 -25.65 0.80 -22.97
C GLU A 65 -24.96 1.84 -22.06
N LEU A 66 -23.64 1.85 -22.02
CA LEU A 66 -22.85 2.87 -21.36
C LEU A 66 -23.02 4.25 -22.05
N GLN A 67 -23.00 4.30 -23.37
CA GLN A 67 -23.14 5.52 -24.15
C GLN A 67 -24.55 6.11 -24.03
N ASP A 68 -25.59 5.30 -24.11
CA ASP A 68 -26.99 5.72 -23.91
C ASP A 68 -27.20 6.24 -22.48
N LYS A 69 -26.59 5.60 -21.48
CA LYS A 69 -26.61 6.04 -20.09
C LYS A 69 -25.75 7.28 -19.82
N TYR A 70 -24.71 7.50 -20.63
CA TYR A 70 -23.82 8.66 -20.54
C TYR A 70 -24.44 9.89 -21.19
N GLU A 71 -25.17 9.74 -22.30
CA GLU A 71 -25.90 10.87 -22.94
C GLU A 71 -27.07 11.36 -22.11
N SER A 72 -27.66 10.50 -21.28
CA SER A 72 -28.77 10.84 -20.35
C SER A 72 -28.30 11.36 -18.99
N ASN A 73 -26.99 11.36 -18.69
CA ASN A 73 -26.45 11.67 -17.35
C ASN A 73 -25.71 13.03 -17.31
N PRO A 74 -25.79 13.76 -16.17
CA PRO A 74 -25.07 15.03 -15.96
C PRO A 74 -23.54 14.90 -15.87
N TRP A 75 -23.00 13.69 -16.02
CA TRP A 75 -21.54 13.43 -16.12
C TRP A 75 -21.01 13.91 -17.47
N ASN A 76 -21.07 15.22 -17.68
CA ASN A 76 -20.60 15.84 -18.90
C ASN A 76 -19.06 15.87 -18.92
N TYR A 77 -18.46 15.83 -20.09
CA TYR A 77 -17.01 15.98 -20.34
C TYR A 77 -16.41 17.19 -19.61
N ASN A 78 -17.17 18.28 -19.45
CA ASN A 78 -16.77 19.47 -18.71
C ASN A 78 -16.60 19.19 -17.21
N SER A 79 -17.44 18.37 -16.59
CA SER A 79 -17.32 17.98 -15.17
C SER A 79 -16.04 17.22 -14.91
N PHE A 80 -15.68 16.30 -15.82
CA PHE A 80 -14.46 15.50 -15.71
C PHE A 80 -13.19 16.36 -15.94
N ARG A 81 -13.21 17.28 -16.90
CA ARG A 81 -12.10 18.25 -17.11
C ARG A 81 -11.86 19.13 -15.88
N ILE A 82 -12.91 19.65 -15.28
CA ILE A 82 -12.83 20.44 -14.05
C ILE A 82 -12.26 19.56 -12.94
N GLY A 83 -12.75 18.31 -12.82
CA GLY A 83 -12.26 17.33 -11.86
C GLY A 83 -10.76 17.06 -11.98
N ILE A 84 -10.26 16.80 -13.18
CA ILE A 84 -8.82 16.60 -13.42
C ILE A 84 -8.02 17.87 -13.09
N GLY A 85 -8.46 19.02 -13.55
CA GLY A 85 -7.77 20.30 -13.34
C GLY A 85 -7.53 20.60 -11.86
N PHE A 86 -8.58 20.48 -11.06
CA PHE A 86 -8.47 20.76 -9.62
C PHE A 86 -7.84 19.61 -8.80
N SER A 87 -7.84 18.37 -9.30
CA SER A 87 -7.13 17.28 -8.63
C SER A 87 -5.60 17.43 -8.67
N ILE A 88 -5.06 18.10 -9.69
CA ILE A 88 -3.63 18.44 -9.77
C ILE A 88 -3.22 19.31 -8.58
N LEU A 89 -4.12 20.18 -8.10
CA LEU A 89 -3.88 21.01 -6.91
C LEU A 89 -3.60 20.13 -5.68
N ALA A 90 -4.23 18.96 -5.56
CA ALA A 90 -3.96 18.02 -4.46
C ALA A 90 -2.51 17.54 -4.46
N GLY A 91 -1.90 17.34 -5.62
CA GLY A 91 -0.48 16.99 -5.72
C GLY A 91 0.43 18.11 -5.21
N ILE A 92 0.12 19.37 -5.58
CA ILE A 92 0.86 20.55 -5.12
C ILE A 92 0.73 20.69 -3.60
N VAL A 93 -0.48 20.57 -3.05
CA VAL A 93 -0.74 20.65 -1.61
C VAL A 93 -0.04 19.52 -0.87
N SER A 94 -0.02 18.30 -1.41
CA SER A 94 0.70 17.17 -0.83
C SER A 94 2.22 17.41 -0.74
N ILE A 95 2.81 17.99 -1.78
CA ILE A 95 4.24 18.38 -1.78
C ILE A 95 4.50 19.45 -0.73
N ILE A 96 3.66 20.50 -0.67
CA ILE A 96 3.78 21.57 0.33
C ILE A 96 3.65 20.99 1.74
N PHE A 97 2.70 20.08 1.98
CA PHE A 97 2.53 19.42 3.26
C PHE A 97 3.78 18.63 3.68
N ILE A 98 4.40 17.87 2.77
CA ILE A 98 5.64 17.14 3.03
C ILE A 98 6.79 18.11 3.39
N ILE A 99 6.88 19.26 2.71
CA ILE A 99 7.86 20.29 3.02
C ILE A 99 7.61 20.91 4.41
N LEU A 100 6.35 21.20 4.74
CA LEU A 100 5.95 21.74 6.04
C LEU A 100 6.22 20.76 7.19
N LEU A 101 6.08 19.45 6.97
CA LEU A 101 6.45 18.42 7.95
C LEU A 101 7.90 18.58 8.44
N ARG A 102 8.81 18.98 7.57
CA ARG A 102 10.21 19.22 7.94
C ARG A 102 10.37 20.31 9.00
N TRP A 103 9.54 21.38 8.93
CA TRP A 103 9.64 22.56 9.80
C TRP A 103 8.79 22.43 11.06
N TYR A 104 7.61 21.84 10.95
CA TYR A 104 6.59 21.80 11.99
C TYR A 104 6.26 20.41 12.51
N ALA A 105 7.18 19.44 12.37
CA ALA A 105 6.96 18.03 12.74
C ALA A 105 6.38 17.88 14.16
N LYS A 106 6.88 18.63 15.16
CA LYS A 106 6.36 18.56 16.55
C LYS A 106 4.89 18.98 16.63
N PHE A 107 4.50 20.08 16.00
CA PHE A 107 3.12 20.55 15.98
C PHE A 107 2.21 19.56 15.25
N MET A 108 2.68 19.01 14.13
CA MET A 108 1.94 18.02 13.35
C MET A 108 1.74 16.70 14.11
N VAL A 109 2.69 16.28 14.95
CA VAL A 109 2.52 15.12 15.82
C VAL A 109 1.40 15.35 16.85
N TYR A 110 1.34 16.52 17.49
CA TYR A 110 0.25 16.84 18.43
C TYR A 110 -1.10 16.92 17.73
N THR A 111 -1.18 17.51 16.54
CA THR A 111 -2.44 17.56 15.77
C THR A 111 -2.85 16.19 15.26
N ALA A 112 -1.89 15.31 14.89
CA ALA A 112 -2.17 13.92 14.50
C ALA A 112 -2.70 13.11 15.70
N ILE A 113 -2.15 13.27 16.90
CA ILE A 113 -2.65 12.61 18.11
C ILE A 113 -4.09 13.07 18.40
N ALA A 114 -4.37 14.39 18.30
CA ALA A 114 -5.72 14.91 18.45
C ALA A 114 -6.67 14.37 17.37
N ALA A 115 -6.22 14.30 16.10
CA ALA A 115 -6.98 13.73 14.99
C ALA A 115 -7.21 12.23 15.16
N ILE A 116 -6.26 11.47 15.72
CA ILE A 116 -6.45 10.05 16.06
C ILE A 116 -7.53 9.90 17.15
N CYS A 117 -7.55 10.75 18.17
CA CYS A 117 -8.60 10.72 19.18
C CYS A 117 -9.99 11.05 18.59
N ILE A 118 -10.06 11.97 17.64
CA ILE A 118 -11.29 12.27 16.88
C ILE A 118 -11.58 11.15 15.87
N GLY A 119 -10.58 10.61 15.21
CA GLY A 119 -10.67 9.54 14.22
C GLY A 119 -11.10 8.20 14.81
N LEU A 120 -10.76 7.91 16.09
CA LEU A 120 -11.30 6.76 16.81
C LEU A 120 -12.82 6.86 16.97
N ALA A 121 -13.39 8.07 17.00
CA ALA A 121 -14.84 8.28 16.98
C ALA A 121 -15.45 8.12 15.56
N VAL A 122 -14.65 8.23 14.50
CA VAL A 122 -15.08 8.17 13.09
C VAL A 122 -14.66 6.84 12.40
N MET A 123 -13.90 5.97 13.06
CA MET A 123 -13.35 4.73 12.51
C MET A 123 -14.37 3.63 12.19
N PHE A 124 -15.63 3.97 11.97
CA PHE A 124 -16.62 3.04 11.37
C PHE A 124 -16.65 3.08 9.83
N PHE A 125 -15.77 3.85 9.17
CA PHE A 125 -15.64 3.85 7.70
C PHE A 125 -14.41 3.08 7.25
N PRO A 126 -14.54 2.14 6.28
CA PRO A 126 -13.43 1.33 5.80
C PRO A 126 -12.44 2.18 5.00
N SER A 127 -11.23 2.33 5.55
CA SER A 127 -10.09 2.95 4.89
C SER A 127 -9.46 1.96 3.91
N SER A 128 -9.77 2.06 2.63
CA SER A 128 -9.12 1.27 1.57
C SER A 128 -8.80 2.09 0.33
N LEU A 129 -8.01 3.14 0.47
CA LEU A 129 -7.58 3.95 -0.69
C LEU A 129 -6.16 4.45 -0.48
N ALA A 130 -5.17 3.75 -1.06
CA ALA A 130 -3.80 4.15 -0.97
C ALA A 130 -2.90 3.70 -2.12
N PHE A 131 -2.29 4.61 -2.93
CA PHE A 131 -1.32 4.28 -3.99
C PHE A 131 -0.30 5.37 -4.38
N PRO A 132 0.98 5.02 -4.75
CA PRO A 132 2.02 5.96 -5.18
C PRO A 132 2.00 6.33 -6.69
N VAL A 133 2.59 7.47 -7.08
CA VAL A 133 2.31 8.20 -8.33
C VAL A 133 2.76 7.52 -9.63
N LEU A 134 3.89 6.84 -9.72
CA LEU A 134 4.35 6.20 -10.97
C LEU A 134 3.85 4.75 -11.12
N PRO A 135 3.87 3.94 -10.07
CA PRO A 135 3.11 2.68 -10.04
C PRO A 135 1.60 2.90 -10.20
N ASN A 136 1.08 4.08 -9.78
CA ASN A 136 -0.34 4.41 -9.89
C ASN A 136 -0.83 4.51 -11.32
N LEU A 137 -0.09 5.09 -12.24
CA LEU A 137 -0.55 5.17 -13.64
C LEU A 137 -0.71 3.76 -14.21
N PHE A 138 0.28 2.90 -13.98
CA PHE A 138 0.23 1.50 -14.41
C PHE A 138 -0.85 0.73 -13.66
N TYR A 139 -1.00 0.96 -12.36
CA TYR A 139 -2.08 0.39 -11.55
C TYR A 139 -3.46 0.85 -12.04
N ILE A 140 -3.65 2.13 -12.33
CA ILE A 140 -4.90 2.67 -12.90
C ILE A 140 -5.19 2.01 -14.25
N LEU A 141 -4.21 1.87 -15.13
CA LEU A 141 -4.40 1.18 -16.40
C LEU A 141 -4.80 -0.28 -16.21
N VAL A 142 -4.13 -0.99 -15.29
CA VAL A 142 -4.46 -2.38 -14.93
C VAL A 142 -5.85 -2.48 -14.30
N THR A 143 -6.23 -1.55 -13.42
CA THR A 143 -7.58 -1.54 -12.82
C THR A 143 -8.67 -1.25 -13.85
N ILE A 144 -8.47 -0.29 -14.75
CA ILE A 144 -9.41 0.00 -15.84
C ILE A 144 -9.55 -1.21 -16.74
N PHE A 145 -8.45 -1.82 -17.16
CA PHE A 145 -8.47 -3.04 -17.97
C PHE A 145 -9.19 -4.18 -17.25
N ALA A 146 -8.87 -4.40 -15.98
CA ALA A 146 -9.51 -5.41 -15.16
C ALA A 146 -11.03 -5.16 -14.98
N MET A 147 -11.44 -3.91 -14.81
CA MET A 147 -12.86 -3.55 -14.73
C MET A 147 -13.59 -3.81 -16.05
N ILE A 148 -12.97 -3.51 -17.20
CA ILE A 148 -13.55 -3.81 -18.51
C ILE A 148 -13.74 -5.31 -18.70
N VAL A 149 -12.73 -6.12 -18.36
CA VAL A 149 -12.83 -7.59 -18.47
C VAL A 149 -13.82 -8.16 -17.48
N LEU A 150 -13.84 -7.66 -16.24
CA LEU A 150 -14.82 -8.05 -15.22
C LEU A 150 -16.25 -7.75 -15.69
N MET A 151 -16.47 -6.58 -16.28
CA MET A 151 -17.76 -6.21 -16.85
C MET A 151 -18.17 -7.16 -17.98
N ASN A 152 -17.24 -7.53 -18.88
CA ASN A 152 -17.54 -8.51 -19.93
C ASN A 152 -17.86 -9.91 -19.34
N LEU A 153 -17.17 -10.37 -18.31
CA LEU A 153 -17.48 -11.62 -17.62
C LEU A 153 -18.87 -11.58 -16.96
N LEU A 154 -19.26 -10.43 -16.40
CA LEU A 154 -20.59 -10.24 -15.80
C LEU A 154 -21.70 -10.19 -16.87
N LEU A 155 -21.41 -9.65 -18.06
CA LEU A 155 -22.38 -9.64 -19.18
C LEU A 155 -22.64 -11.03 -19.78
N MET A 156 -21.77 -12.03 -19.51
CA MET A 156 -22.05 -13.44 -19.86
C MET A 156 -23.10 -14.09 -18.94
N GLY A 157 -23.52 -13.42 -17.87
CA GLY A 157 -24.60 -13.81 -16.98
C GLY A 157 -25.84 -12.94 -17.19
N GLU A 158 -26.98 -13.43 -16.77
CA GLU A 158 -28.28 -12.73 -16.84
C GLU A 158 -28.74 -12.32 -15.43
N MET A 159 -29.34 -11.14 -15.31
CA MET A 159 -30.03 -10.72 -14.08
C MET A 159 -31.47 -11.24 -14.08
N LYS A 160 -31.72 -12.31 -13.32
CA LYS A 160 -33.06 -12.88 -13.11
C LYS A 160 -33.55 -12.61 -11.70
N ASN A 161 -34.72 -11.99 -11.56
CA ASN A 161 -35.35 -11.70 -10.27
C ASN A 161 -34.42 -10.97 -9.26
N GLY A 162 -33.56 -10.04 -9.74
CA GLY A 162 -32.59 -9.32 -8.91
C GLY A 162 -31.34 -10.12 -8.50
N ASN A 163 -31.22 -11.37 -8.96
CA ASN A 163 -30.04 -12.19 -8.76
C ASN A 163 -29.26 -12.35 -10.06
N PHE A 164 -27.93 -12.31 -9.94
CA PHE A 164 -27.04 -12.64 -11.04
C PHE A 164 -27.01 -14.16 -11.25
N GLU A 165 -27.47 -14.62 -12.41
CA GLU A 165 -27.42 -16.02 -12.83
C GLU A 165 -26.49 -16.16 -14.03
N ALA A 166 -25.44 -16.94 -13.87
CA ALA A 166 -24.48 -17.23 -14.93
C ALA A 166 -24.19 -18.74 -14.98
N PRO A 167 -23.71 -19.25 -16.13
CA PRO A 167 -23.21 -20.61 -16.19
C PRO A 167 -22.12 -20.88 -15.14
N PRO A 168 -22.00 -22.10 -14.58
CA PRO A 168 -21.04 -22.41 -13.52
C PRO A 168 -19.58 -22.08 -13.87
N HIS A 169 -19.21 -22.21 -15.15
CA HIS A 169 -17.87 -21.87 -15.63
C HIS A 169 -17.57 -20.38 -15.50
N VAL A 170 -18.56 -19.49 -15.65
CA VAL A 170 -18.37 -18.03 -15.52
C VAL A 170 -18.05 -17.67 -14.07
N TYR A 171 -18.70 -18.28 -13.09
CA TYR A 171 -18.35 -18.07 -11.67
C TYR A 171 -16.90 -18.50 -11.35
N PHE A 172 -16.47 -19.64 -11.90
CA PHE A 172 -15.09 -20.09 -11.74
C PHE A 172 -14.09 -19.10 -12.37
N LEU A 173 -14.35 -18.68 -13.61
CA LEU A 173 -13.52 -17.70 -14.31
C LEU A 173 -13.45 -16.37 -13.54
N LEU A 174 -14.54 -15.94 -12.94
CA LEU A 174 -14.63 -14.71 -12.13
C LEU A 174 -13.73 -14.78 -10.89
N ILE A 175 -13.73 -15.93 -10.17
CA ILE A 175 -12.88 -16.15 -9.00
C ILE A 175 -11.39 -16.15 -9.41
N VAL A 176 -11.04 -16.89 -10.47
CA VAL A 176 -9.66 -16.97 -10.97
C VAL A 176 -9.19 -15.59 -11.46
N TYR A 177 -10.09 -14.86 -12.14
CA TYR A 177 -9.81 -13.52 -12.63
C TYR A 177 -9.56 -12.51 -11.49
N LEU A 178 -10.42 -12.53 -10.47
CA LEU A 178 -10.29 -11.68 -9.29
C LEU A 178 -9.00 -11.97 -8.51
N PHE A 179 -8.66 -13.24 -8.36
CA PHE A 179 -7.40 -13.64 -7.74
C PHE A 179 -6.18 -13.10 -8.51
N GLY A 180 -6.19 -13.25 -9.84
CA GLY A 180 -5.11 -12.74 -10.70
C GLY A 180 -4.97 -11.22 -10.64
N PHE A 181 -6.09 -10.53 -10.58
CA PHE A 181 -6.12 -9.08 -10.38
C PHE A 181 -5.44 -8.68 -9.06
N PHE A 182 -5.82 -9.29 -7.94
CA PHE A 182 -5.19 -9.02 -6.65
C PHE A 182 -3.69 -9.36 -6.65
N TRP A 183 -3.32 -10.47 -7.26
CA TRP A 183 -1.90 -10.88 -7.32
C TRP A 183 -1.07 -9.91 -8.16
N LEU A 184 -1.57 -9.49 -9.32
CA LEU A 184 -0.90 -8.50 -10.17
C LEU A 184 -0.77 -7.14 -9.47
N CYS A 185 -1.84 -6.65 -8.85
CA CYS A 185 -1.81 -5.40 -8.10
C CYS A 185 -0.82 -5.46 -6.93
N GLY A 186 -0.83 -6.55 -6.17
CA GLY A 186 0.12 -6.80 -5.10
C GLY A 186 1.56 -6.87 -5.59
N PHE A 187 1.79 -7.48 -6.75
CA PHE A 187 3.12 -7.57 -7.37
C PHE A 187 3.67 -6.19 -7.76
N ILE A 188 2.85 -5.35 -8.40
CA ILE A 188 3.24 -3.98 -8.79
C ILE A 188 3.58 -3.16 -7.55
N THR A 189 2.72 -3.22 -6.53
CA THR A 189 2.92 -2.49 -5.27
C THR A 189 4.17 -2.98 -4.54
N GLY A 190 4.35 -4.29 -4.42
CA GLY A 190 5.52 -4.90 -3.78
C GLY A 190 6.83 -4.59 -4.50
N PHE A 191 6.81 -4.54 -5.84
CA PHE A 191 7.96 -4.10 -6.63
C PHE A 191 8.35 -2.65 -6.35
N ALA A 192 7.37 -1.76 -6.26
CA ALA A 192 7.60 -0.37 -5.91
C ALA A 192 8.13 -0.22 -4.47
N GLU A 193 7.50 -0.89 -3.49
CA GLU A 193 7.92 -0.89 -2.09
C GLU A 193 9.36 -1.39 -1.93
N MET A 194 9.72 -2.49 -2.57
CA MET A 194 11.08 -3.05 -2.50
C MET A 194 12.12 -2.13 -3.14
N THR A 195 11.78 -1.50 -4.26
CA THR A 195 12.67 -0.52 -4.93
C THR A 195 12.92 0.70 -4.04
N LEU A 196 11.85 1.25 -3.45
CA LEU A 196 11.95 2.39 -2.53
C LEU A 196 12.74 2.02 -1.27
N SER A 197 12.46 0.84 -0.70
CA SER A 197 13.19 0.33 0.46
C SER A 197 14.68 0.18 0.20
N GLY A 198 15.06 -0.34 -0.97
CA GLY A 198 16.45 -0.39 -1.40
C GLY A 198 17.09 1.00 -1.51
N THR A 199 16.34 1.98 -2.00
CA THR A 199 16.81 3.35 -2.15
C THR A 199 17.03 4.03 -0.80
N PHE A 200 16.05 3.98 0.10
CA PHE A 200 16.12 4.62 1.41
C PHE A 200 17.11 3.93 2.34
N SER A 201 17.20 2.60 2.30
CA SER A 201 18.22 1.86 3.06
C SER A 201 19.64 2.17 2.57
N THR A 202 19.85 2.28 1.25
CA THR A 202 21.15 2.72 0.70
C THR A 202 21.54 4.11 1.21
N TRP A 203 20.58 5.03 1.23
CA TRP A 203 20.84 6.36 1.78
C TRP A 203 21.14 6.29 3.28
N TYR A 204 20.43 5.49 4.05
CA TYR A 204 20.66 5.35 5.50
C TYR A 204 22.06 4.80 5.80
N TRP A 205 22.42 3.67 5.19
CA TRP A 205 23.69 2.96 5.43
C TRP A 205 24.90 3.59 4.74
N THR A 206 24.75 4.73 4.10
CA THR A 206 25.89 5.53 3.58
C THR A 206 26.27 6.58 4.61
N LEU A 207 27.43 6.42 5.27
CA LEU A 207 27.87 7.31 6.35
C LEU A 207 27.97 8.77 5.86
N HIS A 208 28.70 8.98 4.78
CA HIS A 208 28.83 10.30 4.14
C HIS A 208 27.83 10.44 3.00
N LYS A 209 26.77 11.24 3.22
CA LYS A 209 25.66 11.38 2.26
C LYS A 209 26.06 11.91 0.88
N ALA A 210 27.22 12.53 0.76
CA ALA A 210 27.80 12.96 -0.52
C ALA A 210 28.16 11.78 -1.45
N TYR A 211 28.39 10.59 -0.91
CA TYR A 211 28.73 9.38 -1.67
C TYR A 211 27.51 8.56 -2.10
N VAL A 212 26.30 8.98 -1.79
CA VAL A 212 25.09 8.32 -2.28
C VAL A 212 25.03 8.45 -3.80
N PRO A 213 24.91 7.34 -4.57
CA PRO A 213 24.86 7.41 -6.03
C PRO A 213 23.70 8.27 -6.53
N LYS A 214 23.94 9.10 -7.56
CA LYS A 214 22.89 10.01 -8.10
C LYS A 214 21.65 9.27 -8.64
N ASN A 215 21.83 8.04 -9.17
CA ASN A 215 20.78 7.24 -9.78
C ASN A 215 20.39 6.04 -8.90
N THR A 216 20.40 6.17 -7.58
CA THR A 216 20.13 5.08 -6.62
C THR A 216 18.78 4.42 -6.87
N VAL A 217 17.73 5.18 -7.20
CA VAL A 217 16.40 4.64 -7.50
C VAL A 217 16.43 3.69 -8.69
N LEU A 218 17.04 4.09 -9.81
CA LEU A 218 17.16 3.25 -11.01
C LEU A 218 18.03 2.02 -10.74
N HIS A 219 19.11 2.18 -9.97
CA HIS A 219 19.96 1.06 -9.57
C HIS A 219 19.19 0.05 -8.73
N CYS A 220 18.46 0.50 -7.70
CA CYS A 220 17.64 -0.37 -6.85
C CYS A 220 16.48 -1.01 -7.63
N MET A 221 15.86 -0.29 -8.56
CA MET A 221 14.86 -0.83 -9.47
C MET A 221 15.44 -1.97 -10.33
N GLY A 222 16.61 -1.77 -10.91
CA GLY A 222 17.33 -2.79 -11.68
C GLY A 222 17.72 -4.00 -10.82
N THR A 223 18.16 -3.77 -9.58
CA THR A 223 18.49 -4.84 -8.62
C THR A 223 17.25 -5.65 -8.24
N THR A 224 16.14 -4.99 -7.93
CA THR A 224 14.86 -5.64 -7.65
C THR A 224 14.39 -6.47 -8.85
N ALA A 225 14.43 -5.90 -10.05
CA ALA A 225 14.03 -6.56 -11.28
C ALA A 225 14.92 -7.78 -11.61
N LYS A 226 16.21 -7.72 -11.34
CA LYS A 226 17.15 -8.78 -11.71
C LYS A 226 17.20 -9.94 -10.69
N TYR A 227 17.09 -9.61 -9.40
CA TYR A 227 17.39 -10.56 -8.33
C TYR A 227 16.20 -10.91 -7.44
N HIS A 228 15.23 -10.00 -7.26
CA HIS A 228 14.22 -10.11 -6.20
C HIS A 228 12.76 -10.18 -6.69
N LEU A 229 12.51 -10.32 -8.02
CA LEU A 229 11.14 -10.48 -8.54
C LEU A 229 10.43 -11.70 -7.95
N GLY A 230 11.15 -12.78 -7.64
CA GLY A 230 10.59 -13.96 -7.01
C GLY A 230 10.08 -13.68 -5.59
N THR A 231 10.85 -12.92 -4.81
CA THR A 231 10.47 -12.47 -3.46
C THR A 231 9.21 -11.58 -3.51
N VAL A 232 9.14 -10.67 -4.48
CA VAL A 232 7.95 -9.83 -4.70
C VAL A 232 6.75 -10.68 -5.10
N ALA A 233 6.93 -11.65 -6.02
CA ALA A 233 5.86 -12.55 -6.45
C ALA A 233 5.32 -13.39 -5.29
N PHE A 234 6.19 -13.86 -4.40
CA PHE A 234 5.79 -14.64 -3.24
C PHE A 234 5.05 -13.80 -2.19
N GLY A 235 5.58 -12.63 -1.82
CA GLY A 235 4.93 -11.74 -0.86
C GLY A 235 3.55 -11.28 -1.35
N SER A 236 3.44 -10.92 -2.63
CA SER A 236 2.17 -10.52 -3.24
C SER A 236 1.17 -11.67 -3.36
N LEU A 237 1.62 -12.92 -3.54
CA LEU A 237 0.77 -14.11 -3.55
C LEU A 237 0.02 -14.27 -2.22
N ILE A 238 0.73 -14.16 -1.10
CA ILE A 238 0.13 -14.30 0.23
C ILE A 238 -0.91 -13.22 0.47
N ILE A 239 -0.60 -11.97 0.08
CA ILE A 239 -1.54 -10.84 0.18
C ILE A 239 -2.77 -11.09 -0.70
N ALA A 240 -2.59 -11.55 -1.94
CA ALA A 240 -3.68 -11.82 -2.87
C ALA A 240 -4.64 -12.92 -2.37
N ILE A 241 -4.10 -13.96 -1.72
CA ILE A 241 -4.93 -15.02 -1.09
C ILE A 241 -5.79 -14.41 0.02
N CYS A 242 -5.23 -13.59 0.91
CA CYS A 242 -5.98 -12.93 1.97
C CYS A 242 -7.07 -12.00 1.39
N GLN A 243 -6.76 -11.23 0.35
CA GLN A 243 -7.72 -10.35 -0.33
C GLN A 243 -8.86 -11.12 -0.99
N LEU A 244 -8.56 -12.23 -1.66
CA LEU A 244 -9.58 -13.09 -2.25
C LEU A 244 -10.52 -13.66 -1.19
N ILE A 245 -9.98 -14.17 -0.08
CA ILE A 245 -10.79 -14.70 1.03
C ILE A 245 -11.70 -13.61 1.59
N ASN A 246 -11.18 -12.40 1.82
CA ASN A 246 -11.98 -11.26 2.30
C ASN A 246 -13.10 -10.88 1.31
N ALA A 247 -12.82 -10.88 0.01
CA ALA A 247 -13.83 -10.60 -1.02
C ALA A 247 -14.94 -11.66 -1.04
N LEU A 248 -14.58 -12.95 -0.93
CA LEU A 248 -15.54 -14.05 -0.87
C LEU A 248 -16.39 -14.01 0.41
N LEU A 249 -15.79 -13.70 1.56
CA LEU A 249 -16.52 -13.54 2.83
C LEU A 249 -17.49 -12.36 2.77
N SER A 250 -17.09 -11.23 2.18
CA SER A 250 -17.98 -10.08 1.95
C SER A 250 -19.17 -10.46 1.09
N TYR A 251 -18.93 -11.10 -0.03
CA TYR A 251 -20.00 -11.56 -0.93
C TYR A 251 -20.96 -12.53 -0.23
N ALA A 252 -20.41 -13.50 0.52
CA ALA A 252 -21.24 -14.46 1.27
C ALA A 252 -22.09 -13.76 2.33
N ARG A 253 -21.53 -12.80 3.07
CA ARG A 253 -22.26 -12.01 4.07
C ARG A 253 -23.42 -11.24 3.45
N ASP A 254 -23.18 -10.55 2.33
CA ASP A 254 -24.21 -9.74 1.66
C ASP A 254 -25.37 -10.61 1.15
N LYS A 255 -25.08 -11.80 0.62
CA LYS A 255 -26.10 -12.79 0.24
C LYS A 255 -26.90 -13.32 1.43
N LEU A 256 -26.28 -13.55 2.58
CA LEU A 256 -26.93 -14.00 3.81
C LEU A 256 -27.82 -12.90 4.40
N GLN A 257 -27.38 -11.66 4.35
CA GLN A 257 -28.14 -10.50 4.80
C GLN A 257 -29.44 -10.34 4.00
N GLN A 258 -29.40 -10.56 2.69
CA GLN A 258 -30.59 -10.53 1.82
C GLN A 258 -31.59 -11.63 2.18
N ARG A 259 -31.15 -12.78 2.75
CA ARG A 259 -32.00 -13.89 3.18
C ARG A 259 -32.59 -13.74 4.60
N GLY A 260 -32.30 -12.64 5.30
CA GLY A 260 -32.85 -12.32 6.62
C GLY A 260 -32.33 -13.16 7.80
N ASN A 261 -31.21 -13.88 7.65
CA ASN A 261 -30.65 -14.75 8.68
C ASN A 261 -29.65 -14.00 9.54
N SER A 262 -30.13 -13.25 10.54
CA SER A 262 -29.34 -12.34 11.37
C SER A 262 -28.18 -13.01 12.13
N PHE A 263 -28.38 -14.22 12.67
CA PHE A 263 -27.33 -14.93 13.41
C PHE A 263 -26.17 -15.35 12.51
N THR A 264 -26.48 -15.94 11.36
CA THR A 264 -25.45 -16.35 10.39
C THR A 264 -24.69 -15.14 9.85
N CYS A 265 -25.40 -14.03 9.59
CA CYS A 265 -24.79 -12.77 9.16
C CYS A 265 -23.82 -12.21 10.21
N PHE A 266 -24.15 -12.29 11.50
CA PHE A 266 -23.26 -11.90 12.61
C PHE A 266 -21.99 -12.76 12.65
N CYS A 267 -22.12 -14.09 12.54
CA CYS A 267 -20.96 -14.99 12.51
C CYS A 267 -20.02 -14.69 11.32
N PHE A 268 -20.58 -14.49 10.12
CA PHE A 268 -19.79 -14.13 8.94
C PHE A 268 -19.13 -12.75 9.10
N GLY A 269 -19.79 -11.78 9.72
CA GLY A 269 -19.20 -10.47 10.06
C GLY A 269 -18.00 -10.59 10.98
N TRP A 270 -18.06 -11.49 11.99
CA TRP A 270 -16.95 -11.79 12.87
C TRP A 270 -15.76 -12.42 12.12
N TYR A 271 -16.01 -13.43 11.28
CA TYR A 271 -14.97 -14.03 10.45
C TYR A 271 -14.33 -13.00 9.50
N GLN A 272 -15.14 -12.17 8.86
CA GLN A 272 -14.65 -11.10 8.00
C GLN A 272 -13.74 -10.12 8.76
N TYR A 273 -14.14 -9.72 9.97
CA TYR A 273 -13.30 -8.86 10.82
C TYR A 273 -11.95 -9.49 11.14
N LEU A 274 -11.94 -10.78 11.51
CA LEU A 274 -10.69 -11.51 11.78
C LEU A 274 -9.78 -11.56 10.53
N PHE A 275 -10.34 -11.90 9.37
CA PHE A 275 -9.56 -11.97 8.13
C PHE A 275 -9.08 -10.60 7.64
N GLN A 276 -9.83 -9.53 7.86
CA GLN A 276 -9.37 -8.16 7.57
C GLN A 276 -8.16 -7.78 8.43
N ASN A 277 -8.20 -8.10 9.74
CA ASN A 277 -7.04 -7.87 10.60
C ASN A 277 -5.84 -8.74 10.21
N LEU A 278 -6.07 -10.00 9.83
CA LEU A 278 -5.01 -10.88 9.31
C LEU A 278 -4.39 -10.32 8.03
N GLU A 279 -5.21 -9.82 7.10
CA GLU A 279 -4.73 -9.19 5.87
C GLU A 279 -3.85 -7.96 6.16
N GLN A 280 -4.28 -7.10 7.11
CA GLN A 280 -3.49 -5.93 7.52
C GLN A 280 -2.16 -6.35 8.14
N PHE A 281 -2.17 -7.36 9.00
CA PHE A 281 -0.95 -7.92 9.60
C PHE A 281 -0.01 -8.50 8.53
N VAL A 282 -0.53 -9.27 7.59
CA VAL A 282 0.24 -9.84 6.47
C VAL A 282 0.86 -8.74 5.60
N LYS A 283 0.10 -7.69 5.28
CA LYS A 283 0.61 -6.52 4.53
C LYS A 283 1.73 -5.80 5.31
N PHE A 284 1.56 -5.62 6.61
CA PHE A 284 2.59 -5.01 7.47
C PHE A 284 3.87 -5.85 7.49
N MET A 285 3.75 -7.16 7.69
CA MET A 285 4.90 -8.07 7.70
C MET A 285 5.59 -8.18 6.34
N SER A 286 4.82 -8.19 5.25
CA SER A 286 5.37 -8.23 3.89
C SER A 286 6.19 -6.99 3.57
N ARG A 287 5.77 -5.80 4.02
CA ARG A 287 6.58 -4.57 3.88
C ARG A 287 7.91 -4.68 4.62
N GLY A 288 7.90 -5.13 5.88
CA GLY A 288 9.14 -5.40 6.62
C GLY A 288 10.05 -6.41 5.92
N ALA A 289 9.47 -7.48 5.35
CA ALA A 289 10.20 -8.47 4.59
C ALA A 289 10.84 -7.89 3.32
N PHE A 290 10.14 -7.00 2.59
CA PHE A 290 10.71 -6.33 1.42
C PHE A 290 11.86 -5.40 1.79
N VAL A 291 11.77 -4.70 2.92
CA VAL A 291 12.88 -3.88 3.44
C VAL A 291 14.10 -4.74 3.76
N MET A 292 13.92 -5.83 4.53
CA MET A 292 15.02 -6.74 4.88
C MET A 292 15.62 -7.42 3.67
N SER A 293 14.80 -7.88 2.72
CA SER A 293 15.26 -8.47 1.46
C SER A 293 16.03 -7.45 0.59
N ALA A 294 15.59 -6.20 0.55
CA ALA A 294 16.28 -5.13 -0.16
C ALA A 294 17.65 -4.83 0.47
N MET A 295 17.78 -4.90 1.80
CA MET A 295 19.03 -4.68 2.53
C MET A 295 20.00 -5.85 2.40
N HIS A 296 19.54 -7.06 2.71
CA HIS A 296 20.40 -8.24 2.86
C HIS A 296 20.44 -9.16 1.65
N GLY A 297 19.51 -9.00 0.70
CA GLY A 297 19.44 -9.87 -0.48
C GLY A 297 18.90 -11.28 -0.17
N THR A 298 18.23 -11.49 0.96
CA THR A 298 17.64 -12.77 1.39
C THR A 298 16.26 -13.01 0.77
N GLY A 299 15.82 -14.28 0.73
CA GLY A 299 14.47 -14.65 0.24
C GLY A 299 13.37 -14.20 1.19
N PHE A 300 12.11 -14.22 0.71
CA PHE A 300 10.95 -13.68 1.43
C PHE A 300 10.76 -14.27 2.84
N ILE A 301 10.81 -15.59 2.99
CA ILE A 301 10.57 -16.26 4.29
C ILE A 301 11.63 -15.84 5.32
N GLN A 302 12.91 -15.85 4.93
CA GLN A 302 13.99 -15.45 5.82
C GLN A 302 13.85 -13.97 6.19
N SER A 303 13.64 -13.09 5.21
CA SER A 303 13.43 -11.66 5.43
C SER A 303 12.22 -11.37 6.32
N THR A 304 11.11 -12.13 6.16
CA THR A 304 9.94 -12.00 7.05
C THR A 304 10.27 -12.38 8.47
N LYS A 305 11.02 -13.47 8.67
CA LYS A 305 11.43 -13.93 10.00
C LYS A 305 12.34 -12.91 10.69
N ASP A 306 13.30 -12.36 9.96
CA ASP A 306 14.24 -11.37 10.48
C ASP A 306 13.53 -10.05 10.84
N ALA A 307 12.62 -9.58 9.97
CA ALA A 307 11.76 -8.42 10.24
C ALA A 307 10.85 -8.66 11.46
N PHE A 308 10.22 -9.83 11.55
CA PHE A 308 9.35 -10.18 12.68
C PHE A 308 10.12 -10.16 14.00
N ASN A 309 11.28 -10.80 14.05
CA ASN A 309 12.10 -10.84 15.26
C ASN A 309 12.51 -9.43 15.71
N LEU A 310 12.96 -8.58 14.76
CA LEU A 310 13.35 -7.21 15.03
C LEU A 310 12.16 -6.35 15.52
N TYR A 311 10.98 -6.51 14.93
CA TYR A 311 9.76 -5.84 15.36
C TYR A 311 9.31 -6.30 16.76
N MET A 312 9.35 -7.60 17.04
CA MET A 312 8.91 -8.13 18.33
C MET A 312 9.80 -7.70 19.48
N ARG A 313 11.11 -7.57 19.26
CA ARG A 313 12.04 -7.02 20.27
C ARG A 313 11.78 -5.53 20.56
N ASN A 314 11.17 -4.80 19.62
CA ASN A 314 10.92 -3.36 19.71
C ASN A 314 9.44 -2.99 19.53
N ILE A 315 8.52 -3.88 19.92
CA ILE A 315 7.08 -3.81 19.57
C ILE A 315 6.42 -2.47 19.92
N LEU A 316 6.69 -1.92 21.10
CA LEU A 316 6.09 -0.64 21.51
C LEU A 316 6.56 0.52 20.63
N LYS A 317 7.85 0.57 20.29
CA LYS A 317 8.41 1.61 19.41
C LYS A 317 7.81 1.49 18.00
N VAL A 318 7.64 0.25 17.52
CA VAL A 318 7.03 -0.05 16.20
C VAL A 318 5.58 0.43 16.14
N ILE A 319 4.76 0.06 17.14
CA ILE A 319 3.34 0.45 17.17
C ILE A 319 3.20 1.97 17.22
N VAL A 320 3.94 2.64 18.09
CA VAL A 320 3.87 4.11 18.22
C VAL A 320 4.32 4.79 16.93
N ALA A 321 5.47 4.39 16.36
CA ALA A 321 5.98 4.99 15.13
C ALA A 321 5.03 4.80 13.95
N SER A 322 4.49 3.58 13.76
CA SER A 322 3.54 3.28 12.69
C SER A 322 2.24 4.08 12.84
N SER A 323 1.64 4.09 14.05
CA SER A 323 0.38 4.80 14.30
C SER A 323 0.50 6.32 14.11
N VAL A 324 1.59 6.92 14.58
CA VAL A 324 1.84 8.36 14.40
C VAL A 324 2.05 8.68 12.92
N THR A 325 2.82 7.86 12.21
CA THR A 325 3.05 8.04 10.77
C THR A 325 1.74 7.97 10.00
N ASP A 326 0.93 6.94 10.21
CA ASP A 326 -0.35 6.77 9.53
C ASP A 326 -1.31 7.94 9.81
N GLY A 327 -1.39 8.41 11.06
CA GLY A 327 -2.19 9.58 11.43
C GLY A 327 -1.78 10.86 10.69
N ILE A 328 -0.48 11.14 10.59
CA ILE A 328 0.05 12.30 9.87
C ILE A 328 -0.27 12.21 8.36
N LEU A 329 -0.11 11.04 7.76
CA LEU A 329 -0.35 10.84 6.33
C LEU A 329 -1.85 10.95 5.97
N ILE A 330 -2.72 10.41 6.83
CA ILE A 330 -4.18 10.57 6.68
C ILE A 330 -4.57 12.05 6.78
N LEU A 331 -4.06 12.78 7.78
CA LEU A 331 -4.31 14.20 7.92
C LEU A 331 -3.87 14.99 6.68
N GLY A 332 -2.69 14.72 6.15
CA GLY A 332 -2.18 15.32 4.93
C GLY A 332 -3.07 15.04 3.71
N SER A 333 -3.55 13.83 3.57
CA SER A 333 -4.47 13.44 2.50
C SER A 333 -5.81 14.17 2.61
N LEU A 334 -6.37 14.29 3.81
CA LEU A 334 -7.62 15.01 4.05
C LEU A 334 -7.48 16.52 3.75
N ILE A 335 -6.35 17.13 4.13
CA ILE A 335 -6.07 18.53 3.82
C ILE A 335 -5.97 18.74 2.30
N ALA A 336 -5.25 17.86 1.59
CA ALA A 336 -5.09 17.98 0.14
C ALA A 336 -6.43 17.80 -0.61
N MET A 337 -7.25 16.82 -0.21
CA MET A 337 -8.60 16.64 -0.74
C MET A 337 -9.50 17.82 -0.43
N GLY A 338 -9.49 18.32 0.81
CA GLY A 338 -10.32 19.44 1.26
C GLY A 338 -10.03 20.72 0.47
N ILE A 339 -8.76 21.09 0.31
CA ILE A 339 -8.35 22.28 -0.45
C ILE A 339 -8.77 22.15 -1.92
N SER A 340 -8.57 20.98 -2.55
CA SER A 340 -8.96 20.76 -3.94
C SER A 340 -10.47 20.81 -4.15
N THR A 341 -11.25 20.28 -3.20
CA THR A 341 -12.72 20.33 -3.23
C THR A 341 -13.25 21.74 -3.03
N LEU A 342 -12.69 22.51 -2.08
CA LEU A 342 -13.03 23.90 -1.85
C LEU A 342 -12.72 24.79 -3.06
N ALA A 343 -11.58 24.59 -3.70
CA ALA A 343 -11.22 25.30 -4.92
C ALA A 343 -12.19 25.00 -6.07
N THR A 344 -12.61 23.75 -6.21
CA THR A 344 -13.62 23.34 -7.20
C THR A 344 -14.96 23.99 -6.92
N TRP A 345 -15.40 24.00 -5.65
CA TRP A 345 -16.64 24.64 -5.24
C TRP A 345 -16.62 26.13 -5.56
N SER A 346 -15.57 26.84 -5.18
CA SER A 346 -15.40 28.28 -5.44
C SER A 346 -15.46 28.56 -6.96
N TYR A 347 -14.82 27.76 -7.78
CA TYR A 347 -14.84 27.92 -9.23
C TYR A 347 -16.23 27.66 -9.82
N CYS A 348 -16.87 26.54 -9.50
CA CYS A 348 -18.20 26.19 -10.02
C CYS A 348 -19.26 27.21 -9.59
N SER A 349 -19.20 27.69 -8.35
CA SER A 349 -20.09 28.71 -7.82
C SER A 349 -19.90 30.05 -8.55
N SER A 350 -18.67 30.48 -8.80
CA SER A 350 -18.37 31.72 -9.51
C SER A 350 -18.83 31.73 -10.97
N GLN A 351 -18.90 30.56 -11.60
CA GLN A 351 -19.30 30.35 -12.99
C GLN A 351 -20.80 29.96 -13.15
N HIS A 352 -21.56 29.89 -12.02
CA HIS A 352 -22.96 29.43 -12.01
C HIS A 352 -23.17 28.04 -12.67
N LEU A 353 -22.24 27.12 -12.43
CA LEU A 353 -22.22 25.76 -13.02
C LEU A 353 -22.90 24.73 -12.09
N ASP A 354 -24.11 25.04 -11.59
CA ASP A 354 -24.77 24.21 -10.58
C ASP A 354 -25.02 22.76 -11.02
N HIS A 355 -25.31 22.52 -12.30
CA HIS A 355 -25.54 21.19 -12.84
C HIS A 355 -24.26 20.35 -12.99
N VAL A 356 -23.10 21.00 -13.12
CA VAL A 356 -21.78 20.35 -13.28
C VAL A 356 -21.13 20.07 -11.93
N MET A 357 -21.59 20.77 -10.87
CA MET A 357 -20.99 20.73 -9.54
C MET A 357 -20.95 19.34 -8.90
N PRO A 358 -22.06 18.53 -8.81
CA PRO A 358 -22.01 17.23 -8.13
C PRO A 358 -21.04 16.23 -8.78
N PRO A 359 -21.05 16.00 -10.10
CA PRO A 359 -20.10 15.09 -10.73
C PRO A 359 -18.65 15.61 -10.69
N ALA A 360 -18.43 16.92 -10.74
CA ALA A 360 -17.11 17.52 -10.56
C ALA A 360 -16.56 17.24 -9.16
N PHE A 361 -17.35 17.34 -8.11
CA PHE A 361 -16.93 17.03 -6.74
C PHE A 361 -16.52 15.57 -6.58
N ILE A 362 -17.33 14.63 -7.07
CA ILE A 362 -17.03 13.20 -6.98
C ILE A 362 -15.70 12.93 -7.69
N SER A 363 -15.49 13.46 -8.89
CA SER A 363 -14.25 13.28 -9.63
C SER A 363 -13.04 13.93 -8.95
N VAL A 364 -13.18 15.13 -8.37
CA VAL A 364 -12.09 15.80 -7.63
C VAL A 364 -11.73 15.01 -6.36
N ILE A 365 -12.70 14.61 -5.56
CA ILE A 365 -12.45 13.85 -4.34
C ILE A 365 -11.71 12.55 -4.68
N PHE A 366 -12.17 11.81 -5.68
CA PHE A 366 -11.55 10.54 -6.08
C PHE A 366 -10.13 10.74 -6.62
N LEU A 367 -9.94 11.64 -7.58
CA LEU A 367 -8.64 11.88 -8.20
C LEU A 367 -7.64 12.53 -7.23
N SER A 368 -8.08 13.47 -6.39
CA SER A 368 -7.21 14.09 -5.39
C SER A 368 -6.78 13.09 -4.31
N ALA A 369 -7.66 12.18 -3.91
CA ALA A 369 -7.31 11.08 -3.03
C ALA A 369 -6.22 10.20 -3.65
N LEU A 370 -6.37 9.79 -4.90
CA LEU A 370 -5.38 8.97 -5.61
C LEU A 370 -4.01 9.67 -5.70
N ILE A 371 -3.99 10.95 -6.06
CA ILE A 371 -2.75 11.71 -6.21
C ILE A 371 -2.06 11.87 -4.86
N SER A 372 -2.80 12.32 -3.84
CA SER A 372 -2.25 12.53 -2.49
C SER A 372 -1.67 11.25 -1.91
N TRP A 373 -2.39 10.14 -2.08
CA TRP A 373 -1.90 8.85 -1.64
C TRP A 373 -0.57 8.47 -2.30
N GLY A 374 -0.40 8.75 -3.59
CA GLY A 374 0.85 8.48 -4.27
C GLY A 374 2.05 9.14 -3.59
N PHE A 375 1.92 10.43 -3.26
CA PHE A 375 2.98 11.16 -2.57
C PHE A 375 3.22 10.62 -1.16
N PHE A 376 2.16 10.36 -0.41
CA PHE A 376 2.28 9.94 0.98
C PHE A 376 2.73 8.49 1.13
N MET A 377 2.50 7.62 0.16
CA MET A 377 3.03 6.27 0.21
C MET A 377 4.56 6.24 0.02
N VAL A 378 5.12 7.09 -0.83
CA VAL A 378 6.58 7.21 -0.93
C VAL A 378 7.16 7.67 0.41
N LEU A 379 6.52 8.65 1.06
CA LEU A 379 6.93 9.12 2.39
C LEU A 379 6.79 8.03 3.45
N LYS A 380 5.69 7.26 3.43
CA LYS A 380 5.50 6.13 4.34
C LYS A 380 6.58 5.07 4.14
N SER A 381 6.86 4.67 2.91
CA SER A 381 7.93 3.72 2.61
C SER A 381 9.29 4.21 3.09
N ALA A 382 9.58 5.52 2.97
CA ALA A 382 10.80 6.10 3.50
C ALA A 382 10.89 5.99 5.03
N ILE A 383 9.81 6.35 5.73
CA ILE A 383 9.76 6.31 7.20
C ILE A 383 9.88 4.87 7.70
N ASP A 384 9.08 3.95 7.15
CA ASP A 384 9.08 2.54 7.54
C ASP A 384 10.47 1.90 7.31
N THR A 385 11.10 2.20 6.17
CA THR A 385 12.45 1.70 5.85
C THR A 385 13.51 2.27 6.79
N ILE A 386 13.54 3.60 6.98
CA ILE A 386 14.55 4.24 7.84
C ILE A 386 14.36 3.76 9.29
N PHE A 387 13.11 3.61 9.74
CA PHE A 387 12.83 3.12 11.08
C PHE A 387 13.36 1.70 11.30
N LEU A 388 13.16 0.80 10.34
CA LEU A 388 13.69 -0.57 10.40
C LEU A 388 15.24 -0.55 10.39
N CYS A 389 15.85 0.30 9.55
CA CYS A 389 17.31 0.50 9.54
C CYS A 389 17.84 1.00 10.89
N VAL A 390 17.13 1.93 11.54
CA VAL A 390 17.50 2.45 12.88
C VAL A 390 17.44 1.36 13.94
N LEU A 391 16.41 0.50 13.91
CA LEU A 391 16.32 -0.62 14.84
C LEU A 391 17.45 -1.63 14.63
N GLU A 392 17.79 -1.92 13.38
CA GLU A 392 18.89 -2.81 13.04
C GLU A 392 20.26 -2.20 13.42
N ASP A 393 20.46 -0.90 13.12
CA ASP A 393 21.67 -0.16 13.47
C ASP A 393 21.95 -0.20 14.98
N TYR A 394 20.90 -0.01 15.78
CA TYR A 394 20.98 -0.08 17.22
C TYR A 394 21.34 -1.47 17.78
N GLU A 395 20.91 -2.55 17.09
CA GLU A 395 21.28 -3.91 17.49
C GLU A 395 22.67 -4.33 17.03
N ARG A 396 23.08 -3.85 15.85
CA ARG A 396 24.33 -4.24 15.17
C ARG A 396 25.53 -3.47 15.65
N ASN A 397 25.38 -2.19 15.92
CA ASN A 397 26.43 -1.25 16.25
C ASN A 397 26.33 -0.82 17.73
N ASP A 398 27.45 -0.39 18.32
CA ASP A 398 27.54 0.03 19.71
C ASP A 398 28.01 1.50 19.92
N GLY A 399 28.25 2.21 18.81
CA GLY A 399 28.70 3.59 18.80
C GLY A 399 30.20 3.79 19.04
N SER A 400 30.99 2.72 19.12
CA SER A 400 32.45 2.79 19.14
C SER A 400 33.04 3.25 17.82
N GLU A 401 34.34 3.62 17.80
CA GLU A 401 35.02 3.98 16.54
C GLU A 401 35.06 2.82 15.54
N GLU A 402 35.05 1.56 16.02
CA GLU A 402 35.03 0.35 15.18
C GLU A 402 33.62 0.02 14.66
N LYS A 403 32.56 0.39 15.43
CA LYS A 403 31.16 0.10 15.13
C LYS A 403 30.28 1.33 15.33
N PRO A 404 30.52 2.40 14.53
CA PRO A 404 29.80 3.66 14.70
C PRO A 404 28.31 3.52 14.33
N TYR A 405 27.45 4.22 15.05
CA TYR A 405 26.06 4.34 14.65
C TYR A 405 25.91 5.17 13.37
N TYR A 406 25.05 4.72 12.46
CA TYR A 406 24.65 5.49 11.28
C TYR A 406 23.50 6.46 11.58
N MET A 407 22.76 6.22 12.68
CA MET A 407 21.69 7.12 13.13
C MET A 407 22.26 8.42 13.70
N SER A 408 21.49 9.51 13.59
CA SER A 408 21.87 10.78 14.22
C SER A 408 21.68 10.72 15.75
N LEU A 409 22.53 11.47 16.49
CA LEU A 409 22.43 11.60 17.96
C LEU A 409 21.02 12.01 18.41
N LYS A 410 20.31 12.81 17.60
CA LYS A 410 18.94 13.24 17.89
C LYS A 410 17.94 12.07 17.83
N ILE A 411 18.08 11.16 16.86
CA ILE A 411 17.25 9.97 16.76
C ILE A 411 17.54 9.02 17.92
N GLN A 412 18.82 8.84 18.24
CA GLN A 412 19.26 8.03 19.38
C GLN A 412 18.66 8.52 20.69
N SER A 413 18.75 9.82 20.99
CA SER A 413 18.20 10.39 22.23
C SER A 413 16.67 10.31 22.32
N VAL A 414 15.94 10.27 21.21
CA VAL A 414 14.47 10.18 21.21
C VAL A 414 14.01 8.72 21.37
N LEU A 415 14.64 7.78 20.67
CA LEU A 415 14.19 6.38 20.63
C LEU A 415 14.79 5.51 21.73
N PHE A 416 15.97 5.88 22.28
CA PHE A 416 16.76 5.04 23.18
C PHE A 416 17.20 5.77 24.46
N LYS A 417 16.41 6.74 24.93
CA LYS A 417 16.73 7.65 26.04
C LYS A 417 17.05 6.96 27.39
N GLU A 418 16.58 5.73 27.60
CA GLU A 418 16.76 5.01 28.87
C GLU A 418 18.18 4.47 29.12
N GLN A 419 19.05 4.43 28.10
CA GLN A 419 20.42 3.91 28.27
C GLN A 419 21.50 5.00 28.36
N SER A 420 21.20 6.24 28.05
CA SER A 420 22.16 7.35 28.13
C SER A 420 22.32 7.96 29.54
N GLU A 421 21.51 7.56 30.52
CA GLU A 421 21.63 7.99 31.92
C GLU A 421 22.49 7.05 32.78
N ASN A 422 22.99 5.94 32.21
CA ASN A 422 23.82 4.95 32.90
C ASN A 422 25.26 4.83 32.37
N VAL A 423 25.76 5.84 31.64
CA VAL A 423 27.17 5.92 31.21
C VAL A 423 27.84 7.14 31.80
#